data_6be5f8a7edf42c9adca4c5b8dcf3845f
#
_entry.id   6be5f8a7edf42c9adca4c5b8dcf3845f
#
_cell.length_a   1.000
_cell.length_b   1.000
_cell.length_c   1.000
_cell.angle_alpha   90.00
_cell.angle_beta   90.00
_cell.angle_gamma   90.00
#
_symmetry.space_group_name_H-M   'P 1'
#
loop_
_entity.id
_entity.type
_entity.pdbx_description
1 polymer ?
#
loop_
_entity_poly.entity_id
_entity_poly.type
_entity_poly.pdbx_seq_one_letter_code
_entity_poly.pdbx_strand_id
1 'polypeptide(L)' 'MTRLERRMQEAREGNEREVLEKYNAEIVAERTRQARSRNAFVWQCCNQAIERLTREKRQIEAATID' A
#
# COMPACT_ATOMS: atom_id res chain seq x y z
N MET A 1 3.34 -17.78 1.60
CA MET A 1 3.92 -16.42 1.66
C MET A 1 2.84 -15.38 1.48
N THR A 2 2.76 -14.42 2.39
CA THR A 2 1.79 -13.32 2.30
C THR A 2 2.23 -12.30 1.24
N ARG A 3 1.30 -11.45 0.83
CA ARG A 3 1.58 -10.35 -0.10
C ARG A 3 2.66 -9.42 0.45
N LEU A 4 2.60 -9.09 1.73
CA LEU A 4 3.58 -8.22 2.37
C LEU A 4 4.97 -8.86 2.39
N GLU A 5 5.05 -10.14 2.73
CA GLU A 5 6.32 -10.87 2.73
C GLU A 5 6.96 -10.90 1.35
N ARG A 6 6.15 -11.14 0.32
CA ARG A 6 6.62 -11.14 -1.07
C ARG A 6 7.17 -9.78 -1.47
N ARG A 7 6.46 -8.71 -1.12
CA ARG A 7 6.91 -7.35 -1.43
C ARG A 7 8.15 -6.96 -0.66
N MET A 8 8.28 -7.39 0.60
CA MET A 8 9.51 -7.20 1.36
C MET A 8 10.69 -7.90 0.71
N GLN A 9 10.48 -9.13 0.23
CA GLN A 9 11.52 -9.88 -0.46
C GLN A 9 11.95 -9.16 -1.74
N GLU A 10 11.00 -8.72 -2.54
CA GLU A 10 11.28 -7.97 -3.77
C GLU A 10 12.08 -6.70 -3.48
N ALA A 11 11.71 -5.98 -2.42
CA ALA A 11 12.42 -4.77 -2.01
C ALA A 11 13.86 -5.06 -1.60
N ARG A 12 14.09 -6.15 -0.87
CA ARG A 12 15.42 -6.57 -0.46
C ARG A 12 16.30 -7.01 -1.64
N GLU A 13 15.67 -7.46 -2.72
CA GLU A 13 16.36 -7.86 -3.95
C GLU A 13 16.74 -6.67 -4.84
N GLY A 14 16.50 -5.45 -4.37
CA GLY A 14 16.86 -4.23 -5.08
C GLY A 14 15.72 -3.57 -5.84
N ASN A 15 14.49 -4.08 -5.69
CA ASN A 15 13.30 -3.56 -6.37
C ASN A 15 12.45 -2.67 -5.45
N GLU A 16 13.08 -2.06 -4.44
CA GLU A 16 12.37 -1.22 -3.46
C GLU A 16 11.54 -0.13 -4.12
N ARG A 17 12.13 0.58 -5.07
CA ARG A 17 11.47 1.69 -5.75
C ARG A 17 10.19 1.22 -6.46
N GLU A 18 10.26 0.11 -7.18
CA GLU A 18 9.10 -0.44 -7.87
C GLU A 18 8.01 -0.86 -6.89
N VAL A 19 8.40 -1.49 -5.78
CA VAL A 19 7.45 -1.92 -4.75
C VAL A 19 6.74 -0.71 -4.14
N LEU A 20 7.49 0.35 -3.81
CA LEU A 20 6.91 1.56 -3.25
C LEU A 20 6.00 2.29 -4.26
N GLU A 21 6.36 2.29 -5.54
CA GLU A 21 5.52 2.86 -6.59
C GLU A 21 4.20 2.08 -6.73
N LYS A 22 4.22 0.75 -6.60
CA LYS A 22 3.01 -0.06 -6.60
C LYS A 22 2.09 0.30 -5.43
N TYR A 23 2.66 0.46 -4.23
CA TYR A 23 1.87 0.90 -3.07
C TYR A 23 1.27 2.28 -3.29
N ASN A 24 2.04 3.22 -3.81
CA ASN A 24 1.54 4.56 -4.09
C ASN A 24 0.39 4.53 -5.09
N ALA A 25 0.51 3.73 -6.16
CA ALA A 25 -0.55 3.58 -7.15
C ALA A 25 -1.83 3.00 -6.53
N GLU A 26 -1.70 2.00 -5.68
CA GLU A 26 -2.85 1.40 -4.99
C GLU A 26 -3.51 2.39 -4.03
N ILE A 27 -2.72 3.16 -3.29
CA ILE A 27 -3.24 4.19 -2.37
C ILE A 27 -4.00 5.25 -3.15
N VAL A 28 -3.44 5.73 -4.26
CA VAL A 28 -4.10 6.72 -5.11
C VAL A 28 -5.41 6.17 -5.67
N ALA A 29 -5.41 4.92 -6.13
CA ALA A 29 -6.62 4.27 -6.64
C ALA A 29 -7.72 4.20 -5.57
N GLU A 30 -7.36 3.83 -4.34
CA GLU A 30 -8.33 3.77 -3.23
C GLU A 30 -8.84 5.16 -2.83
N ARG A 31 -7.98 6.16 -2.83
CA ARG A 31 -8.38 7.55 -2.55
C ARG A 31 -9.33 8.09 -3.61
N THR A 32 -9.06 7.78 -4.87
CA THR A 32 -9.92 8.18 -5.98
C THR A 32 -11.30 7.54 -5.86
N ARG A 33 -11.34 6.24 -5.56
CA ARG A 33 -12.57 5.50 -5.33
C ARG A 33 -13.34 6.08 -4.15
N GLN A 34 -12.65 6.38 -3.05
CA GLN A 34 -13.23 6.98 -1.86
C GLN A 34 -13.87 8.34 -2.17
N ALA A 35 -13.16 9.19 -2.91
CA ALA A 35 -13.64 10.52 -3.27
C ALA A 35 -14.89 10.48 -4.15
N ARG A 36 -15.05 9.43 -4.95
CA ARG A 36 -16.21 9.25 -5.84
C ARG A 36 -17.37 8.55 -5.15
N SER A 37 -17.14 7.94 -4.02
CA SER A 37 -18.18 7.18 -3.33
C SER A 37 -19.12 8.09 -2.56
N ARG A 38 -20.42 7.79 -2.65
CA ARG A 38 -21.47 8.42 -1.84
C ARG A 38 -21.97 7.48 -0.76
N ASN A 39 -21.43 6.27 -0.70
CA ASN A 39 -21.81 5.23 0.24
C ASN A 39 -20.81 5.21 1.40
N ALA A 40 -21.30 5.44 2.63
CA ALA A 40 -20.45 5.48 3.82
C ALA A 40 -19.70 4.15 4.06
N PHE A 41 -20.33 3.02 3.76
CA PHE A 41 -19.70 1.71 3.89
C PHE A 41 -18.49 1.57 2.93
N VAL A 42 -18.68 1.94 1.67
CA VAL A 42 -17.60 1.90 0.68
C VAL A 42 -16.49 2.87 1.09
N TRP A 43 -16.85 4.04 1.58
CA TRP A 43 -15.89 5.04 2.06
C TRP A 43 -15.01 4.47 3.16
N GLN A 44 -15.63 3.78 4.14
CA GLN A 44 -14.89 3.15 5.24
C GLN A 44 -13.98 2.02 4.76
N CYS A 45 -14.46 1.20 3.82
CA CYS A 45 -13.65 0.12 3.24
C CYS A 45 -12.40 0.68 2.56
N CYS A 46 -12.56 1.76 1.79
CA CYS A 46 -11.43 2.43 1.15
C CYS A 46 -10.46 3.01 2.19
N ASN A 47 -10.99 3.61 3.25
CA ASN A 47 -10.17 4.18 4.31
C ASN A 47 -9.32 3.10 5.00
N GLN A 48 -9.92 1.94 5.31
CA GLN A 48 -9.21 0.82 5.90
C GLN A 48 -8.13 0.28 4.94
N ALA A 49 -8.44 0.20 3.66
CA ALA A 49 -7.46 -0.23 2.66
C ALA A 49 -6.27 0.74 2.57
N ILE A 50 -6.54 2.04 2.60
CA ILE A 50 -5.49 3.07 2.58
C ILE A 50 -4.60 2.95 3.83
N GLU A 51 -5.21 2.78 5.00
CA GLU A 51 -4.45 2.61 6.25
C GLU A 51 -3.55 1.38 6.21
N ARG A 52 -4.08 0.25 5.72
CA ARG A 52 -3.32 -1.00 5.61
C ARG A 52 -2.16 -0.83 4.63
N LEU A 53 -2.42 -0.27 3.45
CA LEU A 53 -1.39 -0.06 2.43
C LEU A 53 -0.30 0.90 2.92
N THR A 54 -0.68 1.96 3.62
CA THR A 54 0.27 2.91 4.19
C THR A 54 1.15 2.24 5.25
N ARG A 55 0.56 1.40 6.08
CA ARG A 55 1.29 0.65 7.11
C ARG A 55 2.29 -0.32 6.49
N GLU A 56 1.86 -1.09 5.50
CA GLU A 56 2.74 -2.02 4.78
C GLU A 56 3.89 -1.29 4.09
N LYS A 57 3.58 -0.17 3.44
CA LYS A 57 4.58 0.67 2.80
C LYS A 57 5.66 1.12 3.79
N ARG A 58 5.25 1.60 4.96
CA ARG A 58 6.17 2.03 6.02
C ARG A 58 7.04 0.88 6.52
N GLN A 59 6.48 -0.32 6.65
CA GLN A 59 7.24 -1.50 7.05
C GLN A 59 8.31 -1.83 6.03
N ILE A 60 8.01 -1.72 4.76
CA ILE A 60 8.98 -1.98 3.69
C ILE A 60 10.08 -0.92 3.69
N GLU A 61 9.72 0.35 3.84
CA GLU A 61 10.70 1.44 3.94
C GLU A 61 11.63 1.23 5.12
N ALA A 62 11.09 0.83 6.28
CA ALA A 62 11.90 0.58 7.47
C ALA A 62 12.81 -0.64 7.30
N ALA A 63 12.36 -1.67 6.61
CA ALA A 63 13.13 -2.91 6.41
C ALA A 63 14.28 -2.74 5.41
N THR A 64 14.22 -1.73 4.55
CA THR A 64 15.23 -1.48 3.52
C THR A 64 16.21 -0.37 3.89
N ILE A 65 16.00 0.30 5.02
CA ILE A 65 16.94 1.29 5.55
C ILE A 65 18.03 0.54 6.34
N ASP A 66 19.24 0.68 5.91
CA ASP A 66 20.40 0.13 6.63
C ASP A 66 20.96 1.14 7.63
#